data_1531acc6013d9f56b7e927ba72b30d8e
#
_entry.id   1531acc6013d9f56b7e927ba72b30d8e
#
_cell.length_a   1.000
_cell.length_b   1.000
_cell.length_c   1.000
_cell.angle_alpha   90.00
_cell.angle_beta   90.00
_cell.angle_gamma   90.00
#
_symmetry.space_group_name_H-M   'P 1'
#
loop_
_entity.id
_entity.type
_entity.pdbx_description
1 polymer ?
#
loop_
_entity_poly.entity_id
_entity_poly.type
_entity_poly.pdbx_seq_one_letter_code
_entity_poly.pdbx_strand_id
1 'polypeptide(L)'
;IELGSGKFAKANNASHTYELKIYYPKKATSQNTNQGAAFSAHVEITSAKAPTVPTFAETILALNEVKAPITTPGAAVSTASEALLASTEDDYGTSYYFRGAVTNNYVEFANKCWRIVRVGGDGSVKLILHNDNPTGAANPCDSANNSRSAAFARYSGTTYTSEFNKTWNDNAYVGFMYGTAGSSTYDATHANTNKSTILTNLETWYNNNLTAYESVIDNSIWCNDKTNVTDTSYNPWGHSNVTGLGFGTNATYYGATQRLVSKGNSTGGTGPSLKCNGELSKINSKVGLITADELAFAGYAFNQNNTTTYLQENATDTLWWSLSPRYLDGTLAYVWIANGGNGFFGGSGVNSAFGVRPSISLKSTTNVTGEGTSSFPFIISM
;
A
#
# COMPACT_ATOMS: atom_id res chain seq x y z
N ILE A 1 -12.94 24.45 -40.44
CA ILE A 1 -14.14 24.10 -39.62
C ILE A 1 -13.84 22.76 -39.01
N GLU A 2 -13.87 22.67 -37.68
CA GLU A 2 -13.76 21.40 -36.98
C GLU A 2 -15.07 20.61 -37.17
N LEU A 3 -14.98 19.38 -37.70
CA LEU A 3 -16.14 18.56 -37.99
C LEU A 3 -16.56 17.68 -36.83
N GLY A 4 -15.71 17.60 -35.82
CA GLY A 4 -15.96 16.84 -34.61
C GLY A 4 -14.68 16.29 -33.98
N SER A 5 -14.76 15.94 -32.70
CA SER A 5 -13.70 15.21 -31.97
C SER A 5 -14.29 13.93 -31.41
N GLY A 6 -13.48 12.89 -31.32
CA GLY A 6 -13.90 11.60 -30.74
C GLY A 6 -12.72 10.74 -30.35
N LYS A 7 -12.97 9.73 -29.50
CA LYS A 7 -11.98 8.72 -29.13
C LYS A 7 -12.27 7.42 -29.89
N PHE A 8 -11.24 6.83 -30.49
CA PHE A 8 -11.35 5.49 -31.04
C PHE A 8 -11.18 4.45 -29.93
N ALA A 9 -12.03 3.42 -29.92
CA ALA A 9 -11.80 2.26 -29.07
C ALA A 9 -10.52 1.53 -29.50
N LYS A 10 -9.77 0.98 -28.54
CA LYS A 10 -8.60 0.14 -28.82
C LYS A 10 -9.08 -1.24 -29.29
N ALA A 11 -9.44 -1.33 -30.57
CA ALA A 11 -9.79 -2.60 -31.21
C ALA A 11 -9.24 -2.59 -32.64
N ASN A 12 -8.82 -3.74 -33.12
CA ASN A 12 -8.50 -3.91 -34.54
C ASN A 12 -9.75 -3.62 -35.36
N ASN A 13 -9.65 -2.75 -36.35
CA ASN A 13 -10.75 -2.31 -37.23
C ASN A 13 -11.79 -1.40 -36.55
N ALA A 14 -11.45 -0.68 -35.47
CA ALA A 14 -12.33 0.37 -34.96
C ALA A 14 -12.52 1.47 -36.02
N SER A 15 -13.77 1.80 -36.30
CA SER A 15 -14.13 2.85 -37.27
C SER A 15 -15.21 3.76 -36.70
N HIS A 16 -15.15 5.04 -37.06
CA HIS A 16 -16.22 6.00 -36.84
C HIS A 16 -16.68 6.54 -38.19
N THR A 17 -17.97 6.58 -38.38
CA THR A 17 -18.55 7.17 -39.60
C THR A 17 -19.06 8.55 -39.30
N TYR A 18 -18.63 9.51 -40.10
CA TYR A 18 -19.09 10.90 -40.05
C TYR A 18 -19.88 11.20 -41.32
N GLU A 19 -21.04 11.86 -41.18
CA GLU A 19 -21.82 12.33 -42.29
C GLU A 19 -21.60 13.84 -42.45
N LEU A 20 -21.00 14.25 -43.60
CA LEU A 20 -20.84 15.66 -43.93
C LEU A 20 -22.05 16.09 -44.79
N LYS A 21 -22.89 16.96 -44.22
CA LYS A 21 -24.04 17.58 -44.95
C LYS A 21 -23.68 18.97 -45.38
N ILE A 22 -23.64 19.18 -46.65
CA ILE A 22 -23.40 20.49 -47.26
C ILE A 22 -24.72 21.06 -47.73
N TYR A 23 -25.10 22.22 -47.22
CA TYR A 23 -26.32 22.90 -47.58
C TYR A 23 -25.98 24.11 -48.46
N TYR A 24 -26.62 24.20 -49.60
CA TYR A 24 -26.63 25.36 -50.46
C TYR A 24 -27.92 26.16 -50.20
N PRO A 25 -27.89 27.24 -49.39
CA PRO A 25 -29.12 27.94 -49.03
C PRO A 25 -29.70 28.66 -50.22
N LYS A 26 -31.02 28.47 -50.49
CA LYS A 26 -31.72 29.22 -51.49
C LYS A 26 -31.85 30.69 -51.06
N LYS A 27 -31.36 31.59 -51.85
CA LYS A 27 -31.49 33.05 -51.63
C LYS A 27 -32.59 33.64 -52.46
N ALA A 28 -33.18 34.78 -52.05
CA ALA A 28 -34.21 35.51 -52.78
C ALA A 28 -33.67 36.16 -54.06
N THR A 29 -32.34 36.31 -54.17
CA THR A 29 -31.65 36.88 -55.38
C THR A 29 -31.18 35.74 -56.27
N SER A 30 -31.07 36.02 -57.57
CA SER A 30 -30.58 35.08 -58.59
C SER A 30 -29.20 34.54 -58.20
N GLN A 31 -29.07 33.21 -58.22
CA GLN A 31 -27.80 32.48 -57.91
C GLN A 31 -27.17 31.93 -59.20
N ASN A 32 -27.57 32.43 -60.36
CA ASN A 32 -27.10 31.92 -61.67
C ASN A 32 -25.56 32.10 -61.86
N THR A 33 -24.94 33.03 -61.17
CA THR A 33 -23.48 33.22 -61.19
C THR A 33 -22.71 32.05 -60.62
N ASN A 34 -23.37 31.20 -59.81
CA ASN A 34 -22.78 29.99 -59.21
C ASN A 34 -23.15 28.70 -59.97
N GLN A 35 -23.86 28.83 -61.10
CA GLN A 35 -24.25 27.68 -61.88
C GLN A 35 -23.02 27.07 -62.57
N GLY A 36 -22.77 25.79 -62.30
CA GLY A 36 -21.57 25.08 -62.78
C GLY A 36 -20.31 25.23 -61.93
N ALA A 37 -20.41 25.94 -60.77
CA ALA A 37 -19.31 26.02 -59.84
C ALA A 37 -19.03 24.63 -59.18
N ALA A 38 -17.78 24.20 -59.20
CA ALA A 38 -17.34 22.97 -58.53
C ALA A 38 -16.99 23.25 -57.09
N PHE A 39 -17.40 22.36 -56.21
CA PHE A 39 -16.97 22.34 -54.79
C PHE A 39 -16.01 21.16 -54.59
N SER A 40 -14.84 21.43 -54.03
CA SER A 40 -13.95 20.38 -53.57
C SER A 40 -13.62 20.58 -52.07
N ALA A 41 -13.62 19.51 -51.36
CA ALA A 41 -13.21 19.49 -49.95
C ALA A 41 -12.42 18.22 -49.69
N HIS A 42 -11.50 18.29 -48.75
CA HIS A 42 -10.83 17.13 -48.20
C HIS A 42 -10.95 17.15 -46.68
N VAL A 43 -10.93 15.98 -46.08
CA VAL A 43 -10.92 15.81 -44.61
C VAL A 43 -9.47 15.55 -44.21
N GLU A 44 -8.97 16.39 -43.33
CA GLU A 44 -7.62 16.24 -42.80
C GLU A 44 -7.72 15.89 -41.29
N ILE A 45 -6.95 14.87 -40.88
CA ILE A 45 -6.76 14.56 -39.46
C ILE A 45 -5.53 15.37 -39.00
N THR A 46 -5.78 16.47 -38.31
CA THR A 46 -4.73 17.40 -37.83
C THR A 46 -3.98 16.91 -36.59
N SER A 47 -4.59 16.05 -35.81
CA SER A 47 -3.91 15.33 -34.72
C SER A 47 -4.61 14.01 -34.39
N ALA A 48 -3.83 12.97 -34.23
CA ALA A 48 -4.26 11.72 -33.64
C ALA A 48 -3.36 11.44 -32.43
N LYS A 49 -3.89 11.58 -31.21
CA LYS A 49 -3.19 11.10 -30.02
C LYS A 49 -3.51 9.62 -29.88
N ALA A 50 -2.48 8.77 -29.90
CA ALA A 50 -2.67 7.36 -29.57
C ALA A 50 -3.35 7.27 -28.18
N PRO A 51 -4.37 6.40 -27.99
CA PRO A 51 -4.95 6.20 -26.68
C PRO A 51 -3.82 5.81 -25.72
N THR A 52 -3.63 6.61 -24.68
CA THR A 52 -2.71 6.24 -23.61
C THR A 52 -3.31 5.03 -22.89
N VAL A 53 -2.53 3.95 -22.77
CA VAL A 53 -2.92 2.83 -21.92
C VAL A 53 -2.99 3.37 -20.48
N PRO A 54 -4.11 3.23 -19.77
CA PRO A 54 -4.21 3.76 -18.42
C PRO A 54 -3.19 3.07 -17.52
N THR A 55 -2.62 3.84 -16.61
CA THR A 55 -1.74 3.31 -15.57
C THR A 55 -2.55 2.44 -14.60
N PHE A 56 -1.84 1.66 -13.78
CA PHE A 56 -2.52 0.84 -12.77
C PHE A 56 -3.34 1.70 -11.79
N ALA A 57 -2.80 2.82 -11.34
CA ALA A 57 -3.52 3.78 -10.50
C ALA A 57 -4.81 4.28 -11.16
N GLU A 58 -4.74 4.72 -12.42
CA GLU A 58 -5.91 5.16 -13.18
C GLU A 58 -6.93 4.04 -13.35
N THR A 59 -6.48 2.79 -13.56
CA THR A 59 -7.37 1.62 -13.67
C THR A 59 -8.09 1.35 -12.36
N ILE A 60 -7.40 1.38 -11.22
CA ILE A 60 -8.02 1.23 -9.90
C ILE A 60 -9.09 2.30 -9.67
N LEU A 61 -8.77 3.57 -9.94
CA LEU A 61 -9.70 4.69 -9.74
C LEU A 61 -10.88 4.67 -10.72
N ALA A 62 -10.73 4.12 -11.91
CA ALA A 62 -11.82 3.96 -12.86
C ALA A 62 -12.81 2.84 -12.46
N LEU A 63 -12.34 1.82 -11.74
CA LEU A 63 -13.15 0.68 -11.30
C LEU A 63 -13.75 0.86 -9.90
N ASN A 64 -13.32 1.86 -9.14
CA ASN A 64 -13.75 2.08 -7.75
C ASN A 64 -14.19 3.51 -7.52
N GLU A 65 -15.39 3.67 -6.99
CA GLU A 65 -15.84 4.95 -6.45
C GLU A 65 -15.10 5.25 -5.14
N VAL A 66 -14.52 6.44 -5.02
CA VAL A 66 -13.89 6.90 -3.77
C VAL A 66 -14.97 7.35 -2.79
N LYS A 67 -15.02 6.73 -1.61
CA LYS A 67 -16.04 6.97 -0.58
C LYS A 67 -15.41 7.38 0.74
N ALA A 68 -16.17 8.13 1.53
CA ALA A 68 -15.80 8.35 2.93
C ALA A 68 -15.94 7.05 3.73
N PRO A 69 -15.00 6.74 4.64
CA PRO A 69 -15.14 5.61 5.54
C PRO A 69 -16.40 5.70 6.38
N ILE A 70 -17.08 4.57 6.61
CA ILE A 70 -18.23 4.47 7.51
C ILE A 70 -17.76 4.62 8.96
N THR A 71 -16.63 3.99 9.30
CA THR A 71 -15.97 4.12 10.59
C THR A 71 -14.68 4.92 10.45
N THR A 72 -14.38 5.76 11.43
CA THR A 72 -13.15 6.55 11.44
C THR A 72 -11.92 5.63 11.39
N PRO A 73 -10.94 5.86 10.50
CA PRO A 73 -9.69 5.13 10.51
C PRO A 73 -9.01 5.16 11.88
N GLY A 74 -8.54 4.01 12.35
CA GLY A 74 -8.06 3.81 13.73
C GLY A 74 -9.13 3.27 14.68
N ALA A 75 -10.43 3.35 14.31
CA ALA A 75 -11.49 2.54 14.90
C ALA A 75 -11.70 1.27 14.09
N ALA A 76 -12.16 0.19 14.73
CA ALA A 76 -12.46 -1.07 14.03
C ALA A 76 -13.58 -0.87 12.98
N VAL A 77 -13.51 -1.60 11.88
CA VAL A 77 -14.62 -1.68 10.93
C VAL A 77 -15.84 -2.24 11.65
N SER A 78 -16.92 -1.47 11.70
CA SER A 78 -18.10 -1.79 12.51
C SER A 78 -19.02 -2.81 11.85
N THR A 79 -18.93 -2.99 10.53
CA THR A 79 -19.80 -3.90 9.77
C THR A 79 -19.02 -4.63 8.68
N ALA A 80 -19.43 -5.89 8.39
CA ALA A 80 -18.90 -6.65 7.27
C ALA A 80 -19.20 -6.00 5.89
N SER A 81 -20.14 -5.06 5.83
CA SER A 81 -20.50 -4.32 4.62
C SER A 81 -19.57 -3.14 4.31
N GLU A 82 -18.70 -2.74 5.23
CA GLU A 82 -17.70 -1.73 4.93
C GLU A 82 -16.61 -2.34 4.03
N ALA A 83 -16.75 -2.09 2.73
CA ALA A 83 -15.80 -2.52 1.71
C ALA A 83 -15.71 -1.39 0.67
N LEU A 84 -14.63 -0.59 0.73
CA LEU A 84 -14.55 0.63 -0.07
C LEU A 84 -13.10 1.03 -0.37
N LEU A 85 -12.96 1.93 -1.36
CA LEU A 85 -11.78 2.73 -1.59
C LEU A 85 -12.02 4.13 -0.98
N ALA A 86 -11.13 4.58 -0.10
CA ALA A 86 -11.18 5.90 0.49
C ALA A 86 -9.90 6.68 0.20
N SER A 87 -9.85 7.96 0.56
CA SER A 87 -8.67 8.79 0.35
C SER A 87 -8.21 9.49 1.62
N THR A 88 -6.92 9.80 1.67
CA THR A 88 -6.26 10.65 2.65
C THR A 88 -4.98 11.21 2.02
N GLU A 89 -4.29 12.13 2.70
CA GLU A 89 -3.03 12.67 2.22
C GLU A 89 -1.83 11.83 2.68
N ASP A 90 -0.85 11.62 1.78
CA ASP A 90 0.49 11.18 2.11
C ASP A 90 1.53 12.30 1.85
N ASP A 91 2.83 11.97 1.81
CA ASP A 91 3.88 12.95 1.57
C ASP A 91 3.90 13.50 0.13
N TYR A 92 3.20 12.85 -0.80
CA TYR A 92 3.21 13.15 -2.24
C TYR A 92 1.88 13.69 -2.75
N GLY A 93 0.84 13.76 -1.91
CA GLY A 93 -0.49 14.24 -2.26
C GLY A 93 -1.59 13.27 -1.83
N THR A 94 -2.68 13.27 -2.59
CA THR A 94 -3.83 12.41 -2.28
C THR A 94 -3.52 10.95 -2.56
N SER A 95 -3.58 10.14 -1.52
CA SER A 95 -3.42 8.68 -1.55
C SER A 95 -4.77 8.00 -1.37
N TYR A 96 -4.99 6.89 -2.07
CA TYR A 96 -6.23 6.12 -2.03
C TYR A 96 -5.98 4.74 -1.44
N TYR A 97 -6.73 4.35 -0.41
CA TYR A 97 -6.52 3.11 0.33
C TYR A 97 -7.77 2.24 0.36
N PHE A 98 -7.58 0.93 0.29
CA PHE A 98 -8.66 -0.04 0.46
C PHE A 98 -8.94 -0.29 1.94
N ARG A 99 -10.24 -0.35 2.30
CA ARG A 99 -10.71 -0.54 3.68
C ARG A 99 -11.80 -1.59 3.75
N GLY A 100 -11.77 -2.40 4.82
CA GLY A 100 -12.77 -3.41 5.11
C GLY A 100 -12.63 -4.69 4.26
N ALA A 101 -13.73 -5.39 4.04
CA ALA A 101 -13.75 -6.69 3.37
C ALA A 101 -13.85 -6.56 1.83
N VAL A 102 -12.98 -5.77 1.23
CA VAL A 102 -12.96 -5.61 -0.24
C VAL A 102 -12.58 -6.90 -0.95
N THR A 103 -13.16 -7.12 -2.13
CA THR A 103 -12.98 -8.34 -2.95
C THR A 103 -12.44 -8.07 -4.36
N ASN A 104 -12.08 -6.82 -4.66
CA ASN A 104 -11.65 -6.37 -5.97
C ASN A 104 -10.28 -5.67 -5.98
N ASN A 105 -9.38 -6.08 -5.07
CA ASN A 105 -8.02 -5.58 -4.98
C ASN A 105 -6.96 -6.68 -5.06
N TYR A 106 -7.28 -7.78 -5.77
CA TYR A 106 -6.34 -8.88 -6.03
C TYR A 106 -5.45 -8.57 -7.22
N VAL A 107 -4.18 -8.95 -7.11
CA VAL A 107 -3.16 -8.80 -8.15
C VAL A 107 -2.41 -10.11 -8.28
N GLU A 108 -2.30 -10.64 -9.48
CA GLU A 108 -1.37 -11.73 -9.79
C GLU A 108 -0.10 -11.15 -10.38
N PHE A 109 1.02 -11.41 -9.72
CA PHE A 109 2.31 -10.90 -10.11
C PHE A 109 3.43 -11.82 -9.62
N ALA A 110 4.42 -12.10 -10.47
CA ALA A 110 5.57 -12.95 -10.16
C ALA A 110 5.16 -14.34 -9.62
N ASN A 111 4.15 -14.96 -10.23
CA ASN A 111 3.57 -16.24 -9.80
C ASN A 111 3.10 -16.27 -8.33
N LYS A 112 2.66 -15.13 -7.82
CA LYS A 112 2.16 -14.94 -6.45
C LYS A 112 0.87 -14.13 -6.49
N CYS A 113 0.05 -14.27 -5.43
CA CYS A 113 -1.10 -13.40 -5.24
C CYS A 113 -0.78 -12.29 -4.25
N TRP A 114 -1.21 -11.10 -4.59
CA TRP A 114 -1.06 -9.87 -3.79
C TRP A 114 -2.41 -9.20 -3.58
N ARG A 115 -2.47 -8.35 -2.56
CA ARG A 115 -3.60 -7.43 -2.37
C ARG A 115 -3.09 -6.00 -2.44
N ILE A 116 -3.86 -5.13 -3.10
CA ILE A 116 -3.55 -3.70 -3.13
C ILE A 116 -3.84 -3.11 -1.75
N VAL A 117 -2.86 -2.43 -1.17
CA VAL A 117 -3.00 -1.67 0.07
C VAL A 117 -3.49 -0.27 -0.25
N ARG A 118 -2.77 0.44 -1.12
CA ARG A 118 -3.11 1.80 -1.53
C ARG A 118 -2.45 2.20 -2.85
N VAL A 119 -2.99 3.25 -3.45
CA VAL A 119 -2.35 4.07 -4.48
C VAL A 119 -1.73 5.26 -3.77
N GLY A 120 -0.45 5.51 -3.95
CA GLY A 120 0.26 6.67 -3.40
C GLY A 120 -0.08 7.97 -4.11
N GLY A 121 0.16 9.12 -3.46
CA GLY A 121 0.01 10.43 -4.08
C GLY A 121 0.94 10.65 -5.28
N ASP A 122 2.01 9.87 -5.41
CA ASP A 122 2.92 9.80 -6.57
C ASP A 122 2.44 8.86 -7.69
N GLY A 123 1.28 8.22 -7.53
CA GLY A 123 0.72 7.24 -8.47
C GLY A 123 1.31 5.83 -8.36
N SER A 124 2.24 5.58 -7.46
CA SER A 124 2.73 4.22 -7.18
C SER A 124 1.64 3.36 -6.56
N VAL A 125 1.71 2.03 -6.72
CA VAL A 125 0.72 1.10 -6.15
C VAL A 125 1.41 0.16 -5.16
N LYS A 126 1.06 0.28 -3.87
CA LYS A 126 1.59 -0.57 -2.81
C LYS A 126 0.80 -1.87 -2.71
N LEU A 127 1.51 -2.99 -2.77
CA LEU A 127 0.99 -4.33 -2.66
C LEU A 127 1.48 -5.00 -1.38
N ILE A 128 0.66 -5.89 -0.81
CA ILE A 128 1.04 -6.81 0.27
C ILE A 128 0.82 -8.25 -0.17
N LEU A 129 1.73 -9.14 0.18
CA LEU A 129 1.64 -10.55 -0.17
C LEU A 129 0.37 -11.18 0.41
N HIS A 130 -0.38 -11.89 -0.43
CA HIS A 130 -1.59 -12.63 -0.09
C HIS A 130 -1.41 -14.14 -0.20
N ASN A 131 -0.66 -14.59 -1.19
CA ASN A 131 -0.28 -16.00 -1.33
C ASN A 131 1.12 -16.09 -1.95
N ASP A 132 2.09 -16.62 -1.18
CA ASP A 132 3.47 -16.91 -1.64
C ASP A 132 3.54 -18.06 -2.66
N ASN A 133 2.41 -18.71 -2.89
CA ASN A 133 2.25 -19.81 -3.83
C ASN A 133 3.24 -20.99 -3.57
N PRO A 134 3.32 -21.51 -2.34
CA PRO A 134 4.27 -22.56 -2.01
C PRO A 134 3.98 -23.88 -2.72
N THR A 135 2.77 -24.06 -3.23
CA THR A 135 2.34 -25.26 -3.96
C THR A 135 2.54 -25.17 -5.47
N GLY A 136 2.90 -23.99 -5.99
CA GLY A 136 3.04 -23.76 -7.43
C GLY A 136 1.71 -23.79 -8.20
N ALA A 137 0.61 -23.36 -7.56
CA ALA A 137 -0.69 -23.30 -8.20
C ALA A 137 -0.67 -22.36 -9.43
N ALA A 138 -1.38 -22.73 -10.48
CA ALA A 138 -1.44 -21.94 -11.72
C ALA A 138 -2.20 -20.60 -11.53
N ASN A 139 -3.17 -20.56 -10.62
CA ASN A 139 -3.86 -19.34 -10.21
C ASN A 139 -3.69 -19.15 -8.69
N PRO A 140 -2.66 -18.44 -8.23
CA PRO A 140 -2.40 -18.26 -6.81
C PRO A 140 -3.44 -17.37 -6.10
N CYS A 141 -4.26 -16.60 -6.84
CA CYS A 141 -5.32 -15.78 -6.28
C CYS A 141 -6.66 -16.52 -6.09
N ASP A 142 -6.80 -17.72 -6.65
CA ASP A 142 -8.00 -18.52 -6.45
C ASP A 142 -8.13 -18.92 -4.98
N SER A 143 -9.32 -18.75 -4.41
CA SER A 143 -9.63 -19.10 -3.02
C SER A 143 -9.40 -20.57 -2.69
N ALA A 144 -9.45 -21.48 -3.67
CA ALA A 144 -9.10 -22.88 -3.50
C ALA A 144 -7.63 -23.10 -3.10
N ASN A 145 -6.76 -22.12 -3.36
CA ASN A 145 -5.34 -22.12 -3.00
C ASN A 145 -5.04 -21.39 -1.68
N ASN A 146 -6.09 -20.97 -0.96
CA ASN A 146 -5.93 -20.32 0.33
C ASN A 146 -5.43 -21.32 1.40
N SER A 147 -4.59 -20.83 2.29
CA SER A 147 -4.17 -21.56 3.47
C SER A 147 -3.82 -20.60 4.62
N ARG A 148 -3.75 -21.11 5.84
CA ARG A 148 -3.52 -20.27 7.03
C ARG A 148 -2.20 -19.49 7.00
N SER A 149 -1.20 -19.95 6.24
CA SER A 149 0.13 -19.35 6.14
C SER A 149 0.51 -18.94 4.72
N ALA A 150 -0.44 -18.93 3.77
CA ALA A 150 -0.13 -18.63 2.37
C ALA A 150 0.42 -17.21 2.18
N ALA A 151 -0.01 -16.25 3.00
CA ALA A 151 0.43 -14.85 2.92
C ALA A 151 1.85 -14.59 3.46
N PHE A 152 2.54 -15.61 3.98
CA PHE A 152 3.86 -15.43 4.56
C PHE A 152 4.97 -15.86 3.60
N ALA A 153 6.02 -15.03 3.50
CA ALA A 153 7.20 -15.27 2.68
C ALA A 153 8.05 -16.41 3.21
N ARG A 154 8.30 -17.39 2.38
CA ARG A 154 9.21 -18.48 2.68
C ARG A 154 10.62 -18.10 2.25
N TYR A 155 11.36 -17.45 3.14
CA TYR A 155 12.69 -16.92 2.84
C TYR A 155 13.81 -17.96 2.99
N SER A 156 13.55 -19.10 3.66
CA SER A 156 14.49 -20.21 3.81
C SER A 156 13.75 -21.56 3.92
N GLY A 157 13.69 -22.29 2.83
CA GLY A 157 12.90 -23.53 2.76
C GLY A 157 11.44 -23.30 3.07
N THR A 158 10.92 -23.90 4.14
CA THR A 158 9.54 -23.70 4.62
C THR A 158 9.41 -22.59 5.68
N THR A 159 10.52 -21.99 6.11
CA THR A 159 10.55 -20.96 7.17
C THR A 159 9.95 -19.66 6.69
N TYR A 160 8.94 -19.18 7.38
CA TYR A 160 8.23 -17.93 7.12
C TYR A 160 8.04 -17.03 8.37
N THR A 161 8.61 -17.44 9.52
CA THR A 161 8.61 -16.63 10.76
C THR A 161 10.00 -16.09 11.03
N SER A 162 10.10 -14.88 11.53
CA SER A 162 11.35 -14.20 11.86
C SER A 162 11.17 -13.37 13.12
N GLU A 163 12.23 -13.21 13.89
CA GLU A 163 12.34 -12.08 14.79
C GLU A 163 12.39 -10.80 13.98
N PHE A 164 11.84 -9.69 14.52
CA PHE A 164 12.06 -8.37 13.95
C PHE A 164 13.53 -7.97 14.11
N ASN A 165 14.06 -8.11 15.33
CA ASN A 165 15.47 -8.04 15.66
C ASN A 165 15.85 -9.10 16.71
N LYS A 166 17.02 -9.73 16.57
CA LYS A 166 17.51 -10.72 17.54
C LYS A 166 17.86 -10.12 18.88
N THR A 167 18.34 -8.89 18.89
CA THR A 167 18.63 -8.12 20.10
C THR A 167 17.48 -7.16 20.37
N TRP A 168 17.20 -6.83 21.64
CA TRP A 168 15.92 -6.22 22.03
C TRP A 168 16.03 -5.10 23.09
N ASN A 169 17.17 -4.93 23.75
CA ASN A 169 17.32 -4.13 24.96
C ASN A 169 17.83 -2.69 24.69
N ASP A 170 17.46 -2.13 23.54
CA ASP A 170 17.87 -0.76 23.16
C ASP A 170 16.84 -0.17 22.19
N ASN A 171 16.68 1.15 22.19
CA ASN A 171 15.84 1.88 21.27
C ASN A 171 16.20 1.66 19.78
N ALA A 172 17.45 1.33 19.46
CA ALA A 172 17.86 0.98 18.10
C ALA A 172 17.03 -0.16 17.51
N TYR A 173 16.68 -1.16 18.32
CA TYR A 173 16.08 -2.40 17.84
C TYR A 173 14.59 -2.33 17.47
N VAL A 174 13.92 -1.20 17.68
CA VAL A 174 12.60 -0.95 17.05
C VAL A 174 12.73 -0.64 15.56
N GLY A 175 13.94 -0.38 15.08
CA GLY A 175 14.23 0.02 13.70
C GLY A 175 14.22 -1.14 12.72
N PHE A 176 13.53 -0.96 11.61
CA PHE A 176 13.67 -1.80 10.40
C PHE A 176 15.08 -1.65 9.80
N MET A 177 15.62 -0.43 9.88
CA MET A 177 17.03 -0.13 9.91
C MET A 177 17.34 0.68 11.15
N TYR A 178 18.55 0.53 11.69
CA TYR A 178 18.98 1.19 12.93
C TYR A 178 20.45 1.65 12.84
N GLY A 179 20.88 2.42 13.80
CA GLY A 179 22.25 2.92 13.91
C GLY A 179 23.08 2.14 14.94
N THR A 180 23.58 2.82 15.95
CA THR A 180 24.46 2.24 16.98
C THR A 180 23.67 2.04 18.28
N ALA A 181 23.47 0.80 18.69
CA ALA A 181 22.92 0.46 19.99
C ALA A 181 23.90 0.89 21.11
N GLY A 182 23.37 1.30 22.26
CA GLY A 182 24.14 1.85 23.36
C GLY A 182 24.60 3.29 23.14
N SER A 183 24.21 3.93 22.04
CA SER A 183 24.44 5.35 21.81
C SER A 183 23.75 6.24 22.84
N SER A 184 24.30 7.42 23.08
CA SER A 184 23.72 8.46 23.95
C SER A 184 22.93 9.53 23.19
N THR A 185 22.68 9.34 21.89
CA THR A 185 21.92 10.28 21.05
C THR A 185 20.91 9.56 20.17
N TYR A 186 19.77 10.22 19.91
CA TYR A 186 18.74 9.76 18.99
C TYR A 186 19.28 9.49 17.57
N ASP A 187 20.02 10.45 17.01
CA ASP A 187 20.51 10.37 15.64
C ASP A 187 21.44 9.17 15.43
N ALA A 188 22.38 8.94 16.36
CA ALA A 188 23.29 7.80 16.25
C ALA A 188 22.57 6.46 16.45
N THR A 189 21.54 6.41 17.32
CA THR A 189 20.73 5.22 17.56
C THR A 189 19.91 4.83 16.31
N HIS A 190 19.40 5.83 15.57
CA HIS A 190 18.47 5.62 14.47
C HIS A 190 19.04 5.89 13.06
N ALA A 191 20.34 5.92 12.89
CA ALA A 191 21.07 6.35 11.69
C ALA A 191 20.90 5.47 10.43
N ASN A 192 20.09 4.42 10.44
CA ASN A 192 19.83 3.53 9.31
C ASN A 192 21.09 2.88 8.67
N THR A 193 22.11 2.60 9.46
CA THR A 193 23.38 2.00 9.01
C THR A 193 23.40 0.47 9.09
N ASN A 194 22.52 -0.11 9.89
CA ASN A 194 22.41 -1.55 10.11
C ASN A 194 21.01 -2.06 9.75
N LYS A 195 20.94 -3.25 9.18
CA LYS A 195 19.68 -3.91 8.85
C LYS A 195 19.17 -4.73 10.03
N SER A 196 17.87 -4.69 10.26
CA SER A 196 17.19 -5.63 11.15
C SER A 196 17.25 -7.07 10.63
N THR A 197 16.99 -8.03 11.51
CA THR A 197 16.89 -9.44 11.13
C THR A 197 15.78 -9.64 10.08
N ILE A 198 14.62 -9.02 10.30
CA ILE A 198 13.49 -9.16 9.38
C ILE A 198 13.78 -8.54 7.99
N LEU A 199 14.47 -7.41 7.91
CA LEU A 199 14.87 -6.82 6.62
C LEU A 199 15.80 -7.75 5.85
N THR A 200 16.78 -8.36 6.52
CA THR A 200 17.69 -9.32 5.91
C THR A 200 16.93 -10.53 5.33
N ASN A 201 15.96 -11.05 6.06
CA ASN A 201 15.12 -12.16 5.61
C ASN A 201 14.20 -11.77 4.46
N LEU A 202 13.62 -10.55 4.49
CA LEU A 202 12.81 -10.00 3.40
C LEU A 202 13.63 -9.82 2.12
N GLU A 203 14.84 -9.27 2.20
CA GLU A 203 15.72 -9.12 1.04
C GLU A 203 16.14 -10.49 0.48
N THR A 204 16.37 -11.48 1.33
CA THR A 204 16.66 -12.85 0.88
C THR A 204 15.49 -13.41 0.08
N TRP A 205 14.26 -13.26 0.58
CA TRP A 205 13.07 -13.69 -0.13
C TRP A 205 12.88 -12.90 -1.44
N TYR A 206 13.06 -11.56 -1.41
CA TYR A 206 12.98 -10.70 -2.58
C TYR A 206 13.96 -11.13 -3.67
N ASN A 207 15.21 -11.33 -3.32
CA ASN A 207 16.27 -11.74 -4.25
C ASN A 207 15.97 -13.08 -4.93
N ASN A 208 15.36 -14.00 -4.22
CA ASN A 208 15.01 -15.32 -4.74
C ASN A 208 13.74 -15.32 -5.62
N ASN A 209 12.87 -14.30 -5.51
CA ASN A 209 11.54 -14.33 -6.11
C ASN A 209 11.25 -13.17 -7.06
N LEU A 210 11.85 -12.00 -6.89
CA LEU A 210 11.37 -10.76 -7.52
C LEU A 210 12.42 -9.99 -8.34
N THR A 211 13.69 -10.37 -8.33
CA THR A 211 14.75 -9.65 -9.08
C THR A 211 14.50 -9.61 -10.59
N ALA A 212 13.87 -10.63 -11.16
CA ALA A 212 13.51 -10.67 -12.58
C ALA A 212 12.43 -9.61 -12.95
N TYR A 213 11.78 -9.00 -11.97
CA TYR A 213 10.63 -8.10 -12.15
C TYR A 213 10.93 -6.65 -11.76
N GLU A 214 12.19 -6.28 -11.56
CA GLU A 214 12.62 -4.94 -11.13
C GLU A 214 12.26 -3.82 -12.11
N SER A 215 11.95 -4.14 -13.36
CA SER A 215 11.48 -3.17 -14.36
C SER A 215 10.22 -2.44 -13.90
N VAL A 216 9.31 -3.11 -13.16
CA VAL A 216 8.04 -2.57 -12.67
C VAL A 216 8.00 -2.33 -11.16
N ILE A 217 8.94 -2.90 -10.39
CA ILE A 217 9.03 -2.67 -8.93
C ILE A 217 9.78 -1.36 -8.66
N ASP A 218 9.21 -0.52 -7.82
CA ASP A 218 9.81 0.74 -7.41
C ASP A 218 10.78 0.56 -6.23
N ASN A 219 11.77 1.45 -6.14
CA ASN A 219 12.61 1.61 -4.95
C ASN A 219 11.97 2.67 -4.04
N SER A 220 10.96 2.26 -3.30
CA SER A 220 10.11 3.17 -2.55
C SER A 220 10.65 3.51 -1.18
N ILE A 221 10.14 4.60 -0.62
CA ILE A 221 10.33 4.96 0.78
C ILE A 221 9.38 4.15 1.65
N TRP A 222 9.96 3.41 2.58
CA TRP A 222 9.25 2.68 3.64
C TRP A 222 9.33 3.48 4.93
N CYS A 223 8.17 3.84 5.48
CA CYS A 223 8.09 4.67 6.68
C CYS A 223 8.22 3.84 7.96
N ASN A 224 9.42 3.73 8.49
CA ASN A 224 9.69 3.20 9.83
C ASN A 224 9.68 4.37 10.81
N ASP A 225 8.50 4.94 11.10
CA ASP A 225 8.35 6.17 11.90
C ASP A 225 8.92 6.00 13.31
N LYS A 226 10.16 6.46 13.51
CA LYS A 226 10.91 6.43 14.76
C LYS A 226 10.80 7.72 15.57
N THR A 227 9.90 8.64 15.21
CA THR A 227 9.72 9.89 15.95
C THR A 227 9.24 9.63 17.37
N ASN A 228 9.90 10.29 18.32
CA ASN A 228 9.59 10.14 19.74
C ASN A 228 8.29 10.90 20.09
N VAL A 229 7.48 10.30 20.95
CA VAL A 229 6.38 11.00 21.60
C VAL A 229 6.95 11.85 22.72
N THR A 230 6.89 13.16 22.59
CA THR A 230 7.43 14.13 23.54
C THR A 230 6.42 14.64 24.57
N ASP A 231 5.12 14.29 24.41
CA ASP A 231 4.08 14.61 25.38
C ASP A 231 4.28 13.76 26.65
N THR A 232 4.84 14.36 27.69
CA THR A 232 5.14 13.71 28.98
C THR A 232 3.88 13.18 29.69
N SER A 233 2.70 13.66 29.32
CA SER A 233 1.41 13.17 29.84
C SER A 233 0.88 11.94 29.08
N TYR A 234 1.52 11.56 27.97
CA TYR A 234 1.17 10.38 27.19
C TYR A 234 1.86 9.15 27.77
N ASN A 235 1.15 8.38 28.55
CA ASN A 235 1.71 7.22 29.25
C ASN A 235 0.68 6.08 29.37
N PRO A 236 0.19 5.51 28.27
CA PRO A 236 -0.90 4.53 28.30
C PRO A 236 -0.56 3.24 29.05
N TRP A 237 0.72 2.91 29.22
CA TRP A 237 1.18 1.66 29.87
C TRP A 237 2.10 1.86 31.05
N GLY A 238 2.24 3.06 31.59
CA GLY A 238 3.03 3.32 32.79
C GLY A 238 4.54 3.38 32.58
N HIS A 239 5.02 3.51 31.33
CA HIS A 239 6.43 3.68 31.01
C HIS A 239 6.73 5.16 30.86
N SER A 240 6.72 5.91 31.97
CA SER A 240 7.00 7.33 31.94
C SER A 240 8.47 7.57 31.63
N ASN A 241 8.74 8.40 30.61
CA ASN A 241 10.06 8.92 30.37
C ASN A 241 9.98 10.41 30.02
N VAL A 242 10.88 11.18 30.61
CA VAL A 242 10.90 12.64 30.46
C VAL A 242 12.22 13.16 29.89
N THR A 243 13.22 12.30 29.77
CA THR A 243 14.54 12.65 29.26
C THR A 243 15.16 11.50 28.49
N GLY A 244 16.04 11.80 27.56
CA GLY A 244 16.78 10.78 26.83
C GLY A 244 15.92 9.92 25.90
N LEU A 245 14.85 10.48 25.31
CA LEU A 245 13.96 9.76 24.44
C LEU A 245 14.67 9.24 23.19
N GLY A 246 14.37 7.99 22.82
CA GLY A 246 14.78 7.38 21.55
C GLY A 246 16.22 6.89 21.50
N PHE A 247 16.93 6.76 22.63
CA PHE A 247 18.27 6.17 22.63
C PHE A 247 18.57 5.35 23.90
N GLY A 248 19.53 4.44 23.80
CA GLY A 248 19.88 3.54 24.89
C GLY A 248 18.69 2.76 25.40
N THR A 249 18.60 2.54 26.70
CA THR A 249 17.50 1.84 27.38
C THR A 249 16.39 2.78 27.87
N ASN A 250 16.38 4.05 27.44
CA ASN A 250 15.37 5.01 27.88
C ASN A 250 13.98 4.62 27.36
N ALA A 251 13.01 4.45 28.27
CA ALA A 251 11.65 4.13 27.88
C ALA A 251 11.09 5.21 26.93
N THR A 252 10.57 4.81 25.79
CA THR A 252 10.21 5.72 24.71
C THR A 252 8.99 5.21 23.98
N TYR A 253 7.97 6.04 23.78
CA TYR A 253 6.86 5.78 22.85
C TYR A 253 7.16 6.38 21.48
N TYR A 254 6.76 5.68 20.42
CA TYR A 254 6.96 6.13 19.04
C TYR A 254 5.64 6.61 18.40
N GLY A 255 5.75 7.42 17.34
CA GLY A 255 4.66 8.16 16.76
C GLY A 255 3.41 7.35 16.42
N ALA A 256 3.55 6.15 15.84
CA ALA A 256 2.41 5.27 15.55
C ALA A 256 1.61 4.90 16.82
N THR A 257 2.26 4.79 17.97
CA THR A 257 1.57 4.51 19.24
C THR A 257 0.66 5.66 19.65
N GLN A 258 1.12 6.89 19.59
CA GLN A 258 0.31 8.05 19.93
C GLN A 258 -0.86 8.24 18.94
N ARG A 259 -0.66 7.87 17.67
CA ARG A 259 -1.71 7.95 16.67
C ARG A 259 -2.82 6.92 16.88
N LEU A 260 -2.48 5.71 17.31
CA LEU A 260 -3.39 4.57 17.33
C LEU A 260 -3.94 4.20 18.71
N VAL A 261 -3.30 4.68 19.78
CA VAL A 261 -3.68 4.39 21.17
C VAL A 261 -3.94 5.71 21.91
N SER A 262 -5.07 5.78 22.59
CA SER A 262 -5.38 6.93 23.45
C SER A 262 -4.55 6.93 24.74
N LYS A 263 -4.48 8.05 25.43
CA LYS A 263 -3.84 8.15 26.76
C LYS A 263 -4.42 7.16 27.78
N GLY A 264 -5.69 6.78 27.61
CA GLY A 264 -6.39 5.82 28.47
C GLY A 264 -6.24 4.36 28.04
N ASN A 265 -5.24 4.02 27.22
CA ASN A 265 -5.01 2.63 26.75
C ASN A 265 -6.20 2.03 26.00
N SER A 266 -6.87 2.83 25.16
CA SER A 266 -7.94 2.39 24.27
C SER A 266 -7.65 2.78 22.83
N THR A 267 -8.52 2.38 21.90
CA THR A 267 -8.42 2.77 20.49
C THR A 267 -8.47 4.28 20.32
N GLY A 268 -7.97 4.76 19.21
CA GLY A 268 -8.26 6.10 18.69
C GLY A 268 -7.13 7.08 18.80
N GLY A 269 -6.27 7.21 19.65
CA GLY A 269 -5.15 8.19 19.67
C GLY A 269 -5.45 9.50 18.90
N THR A 270 -4.45 10.05 18.21
CA THR A 270 -4.60 11.25 17.37
C THR A 270 -5.07 10.94 15.94
N GLY A 271 -5.23 9.66 15.61
CA GLY A 271 -5.61 9.16 14.29
C GLY A 271 -4.41 8.74 13.42
N PRO A 272 -4.59 7.74 12.54
CA PRO A 272 -3.54 7.24 11.67
C PRO A 272 -3.11 8.27 10.61
N SER A 273 -1.86 8.16 10.13
CA SER A 273 -1.30 9.03 9.11
C SER A 273 -0.51 8.23 8.08
N LEU A 274 -0.61 8.60 6.80
CA LEU A 274 0.26 8.08 5.73
C LEU A 274 1.49 8.97 5.49
N LYS A 275 1.62 10.08 6.22
CA LYS A 275 2.81 10.94 6.18
C LYS A 275 3.93 10.34 7.02
N CYS A 276 5.15 10.39 6.49
CA CYS A 276 6.33 9.85 7.15
C CYS A 276 7.10 10.96 7.87
N ASN A 277 7.06 10.95 9.18
CA ASN A 277 7.70 11.97 10.00
C ASN A 277 9.19 11.67 10.25
N GLY A 278 10.03 12.68 10.02
CA GLY A 278 11.47 12.62 10.26
C GLY A 278 12.28 11.87 9.20
N GLU A 279 13.43 12.39 8.85
CA GLU A 279 14.28 11.82 7.79
C GLU A 279 14.83 10.43 8.16
N LEU A 280 15.14 10.18 9.43
CA LEU A 280 15.63 8.87 9.90
C LEU A 280 14.53 7.77 9.87
N SER A 281 13.28 8.16 9.68
CA SER A 281 12.15 7.24 9.50
C SER A 281 12.01 6.73 8.06
N LYS A 282 12.62 7.40 7.09
CA LYS A 282 12.53 7.09 5.66
C LYS A 282 13.60 6.07 5.27
N ILE A 283 13.19 4.91 4.80
CA ILE A 283 14.09 3.83 4.38
C ILE A 283 13.82 3.49 2.93
N ASN A 284 14.81 3.65 2.05
CA ASN A 284 14.74 3.23 0.67
C ASN A 284 14.95 1.72 0.55
N SER A 285 14.00 1.00 0.00
CA SER A 285 14.11 -0.44 -0.27
C SER A 285 13.13 -0.88 -1.37
N LYS A 286 13.46 -1.99 -2.03
CA LYS A 286 12.59 -2.69 -2.99
C LYS A 286 11.46 -3.48 -2.30
N VAL A 287 11.65 -3.83 -1.04
CA VAL A 287 10.71 -4.63 -0.25
C VAL A 287 10.65 -4.12 1.18
N GLY A 288 9.47 -4.15 1.77
CA GLY A 288 9.26 -3.75 3.15
C GLY A 288 8.05 -4.44 3.77
N LEU A 289 7.50 -3.84 4.81
CA LEU A 289 6.28 -4.25 5.49
C LEU A 289 5.30 -3.06 5.48
N ILE A 290 4.00 -3.34 5.59
CA ILE A 290 3.04 -2.26 5.80
C ILE A 290 3.16 -1.70 7.22
N THR A 291 2.81 -0.43 7.37
CA THR A 291 2.85 0.27 8.66
C THR A 291 1.62 -0.07 9.52
N ALA A 292 1.70 0.19 10.82
CA ALA A 292 0.54 0.10 11.71
C ALA A 292 -0.56 1.11 11.31
N ASP A 293 -0.18 2.27 10.79
CA ASP A 293 -1.13 3.24 10.26
C ASP A 293 -1.86 2.73 9.01
N GLU A 294 -1.17 2.06 8.07
CA GLU A 294 -1.78 1.41 6.90
C GLU A 294 -2.73 0.28 7.33
N LEU A 295 -2.40 -0.46 8.40
CA LEU A 295 -3.32 -1.43 9.01
C LEU A 295 -4.57 -0.74 9.56
N ALA A 296 -4.43 0.38 10.24
CA ALA A 296 -5.55 1.15 10.78
C ALA A 296 -6.44 1.70 9.65
N PHE A 297 -5.87 2.18 8.55
CA PHE A 297 -6.64 2.55 7.36
C PHE A 297 -7.37 1.37 6.73
N ALA A 298 -6.76 0.19 6.69
CA ALA A 298 -7.40 -1.04 6.21
C ALA A 298 -8.54 -1.54 7.12
N GLY A 299 -8.65 -1.04 8.36
CA GLY A 299 -9.75 -1.35 9.28
C GLY A 299 -9.35 -2.03 10.59
N TYR A 300 -8.05 -2.10 10.90
CA TYR A 300 -7.58 -2.56 12.21
C TYR A 300 -7.70 -1.44 13.26
N ALA A 301 -8.05 -1.81 14.48
CA ALA A 301 -8.03 -0.93 15.64
C ALA A 301 -7.36 -1.63 16.82
N PHE A 302 -6.61 -0.86 17.60
CA PHE A 302 -5.90 -1.38 18.77
C PHE A 302 -6.84 -2.06 19.77
N ASN A 303 -6.43 -3.24 20.23
CA ASN A 303 -7.15 -4.04 21.23
C ASN A 303 -8.62 -4.36 20.87
N GLN A 304 -8.92 -4.51 19.57
CA GLN A 304 -10.21 -4.92 19.05
C GLN A 304 -10.09 -6.24 18.27
N ASN A 305 -11.20 -6.93 18.09
CA ASN A 305 -11.30 -8.08 17.19
C ASN A 305 -11.57 -7.57 15.76
N ASN A 306 -10.51 -7.41 14.98
CA ASN A 306 -10.58 -6.84 13.64
C ASN A 306 -10.80 -7.94 12.59
N THR A 307 -12.00 -8.53 12.53
CA THR A 307 -12.30 -9.71 11.70
C THR A 307 -12.91 -9.40 10.33
N THR A 308 -12.99 -8.13 9.94
CA THR A 308 -13.67 -7.68 8.73
C THR A 308 -12.77 -6.89 7.78
N THR A 309 -11.53 -7.35 7.58
CA THR A 309 -10.60 -6.72 6.63
C THR A 309 -10.08 -7.73 5.62
N TYR A 310 -9.77 -7.27 4.40
CA TYR A 310 -9.15 -8.09 3.35
C TYR A 310 -7.76 -8.64 3.73
N LEU A 311 -7.15 -8.13 4.80
CA LEU A 311 -5.81 -8.52 5.22
C LEU A 311 -5.77 -9.78 6.09
N GLN A 312 -6.93 -10.28 6.53
CA GLN A 312 -6.98 -11.44 7.44
C GLN A 312 -6.80 -12.77 6.72
N GLU A 313 -7.35 -12.86 5.53
CA GLU A 313 -7.29 -14.08 4.73
C GLU A 313 -5.83 -14.49 4.47
N ASN A 314 -5.55 -15.79 4.55
CA ASN A 314 -4.22 -16.39 4.34
C ASN A 314 -3.13 -16.01 5.36
N ALA A 315 -3.44 -15.29 6.42
CA ALA A 315 -2.50 -14.82 7.44
C ALA A 315 -2.94 -15.18 8.87
N THR A 316 -3.53 -16.38 9.05
CA THR A 316 -4.17 -16.78 10.32
C THR A 316 -3.34 -17.75 11.14
N ASP A 317 -2.22 -18.24 10.63
CA ASP A 317 -1.41 -19.26 11.30
C ASP A 317 -0.62 -18.69 12.49
N THR A 318 -0.14 -17.48 12.38
CA THR A 318 0.62 -16.79 13.43
C THR A 318 0.35 -15.29 13.39
N LEU A 319 0.79 -14.58 14.42
CA LEU A 319 0.95 -13.13 14.38
C LEU A 319 1.95 -12.75 13.28
N TRP A 320 1.91 -11.52 12.79
CA TRP A 320 2.82 -11.04 11.77
C TRP A 320 3.22 -9.58 12.01
N TRP A 321 4.44 -9.24 11.59
CA TRP A 321 5.04 -7.95 11.83
C TRP A 321 4.49 -6.85 10.93
N SER A 322 4.25 -5.68 11.50
CA SER A 322 4.20 -4.43 10.76
C SER A 322 5.58 -3.76 10.72
N LEU A 323 5.67 -2.64 10.03
CA LEU A 323 6.91 -1.85 9.95
C LEU A 323 7.10 -0.90 11.15
N SER A 324 6.03 -0.61 11.90
CA SER A 324 6.00 0.53 12.83
C SER A 324 6.58 0.20 14.20
N PRO A 325 7.55 0.98 14.69
CA PRO A 325 7.94 1.00 16.09
C PRO A 325 6.75 1.27 17.01
N ARG A 326 6.73 0.63 18.18
CA ARG A 326 5.69 0.84 19.17
C ARG A 326 6.21 1.56 20.41
N TYR A 327 7.09 0.95 21.15
CA TYR A 327 7.78 1.56 22.31
C TYR A 327 8.98 0.72 22.73
N LEU A 328 9.85 1.31 23.55
CA LEU A 328 10.76 0.63 24.47
C LEU A 328 10.25 0.84 25.90
N ASP A 329 10.14 -0.21 26.71
CA ASP A 329 9.68 -0.12 28.11
C ASP A 329 10.82 0.11 29.12
N GLY A 330 12.03 0.30 28.62
CA GLY A 330 13.26 0.37 29.40
C GLY A 330 14.07 -0.93 29.40
N THR A 331 13.49 -2.03 28.95
CA THR A 331 14.13 -3.36 28.92
C THR A 331 13.97 -4.05 27.57
N LEU A 332 12.82 -3.89 26.91
CA LEU A 332 12.46 -4.58 25.67
C LEU A 332 11.87 -3.62 24.65
N ALA A 333 12.39 -3.69 23.44
CA ALA A 333 11.87 -2.98 22.27
C ALA A 333 10.66 -3.71 21.70
N TYR A 334 9.61 -2.97 21.36
CA TYR A 334 8.36 -3.48 20.81
C TYR A 334 8.05 -2.87 19.45
N VAL A 335 7.54 -3.70 18.55
CA VAL A 335 7.03 -3.32 17.22
C VAL A 335 5.56 -3.75 17.11
N TRP A 336 4.79 -3.04 16.31
CA TRP A 336 3.40 -3.36 16.04
C TRP A 336 3.26 -4.67 15.27
N ILE A 337 2.25 -5.45 15.64
CA ILE A 337 1.90 -6.73 15.03
C ILE A 337 0.39 -6.81 14.78
N ALA A 338 0.02 -7.66 13.83
CA ALA A 338 -1.37 -8.01 13.56
C ALA A 338 -1.57 -9.53 13.52
N ASN A 339 -2.82 -9.96 13.62
CA ASN A 339 -3.23 -11.36 13.45
C ASN A 339 -4.40 -11.44 12.46
N GLY A 340 -4.35 -12.41 11.55
CA GLY A 340 -5.45 -12.68 10.64
C GLY A 340 -6.58 -13.51 11.27
N GLY A 341 -6.29 -14.33 12.29
CA GLY A 341 -7.27 -15.25 12.89
C GLY A 341 -8.32 -14.54 13.74
N ASN A 342 -7.91 -13.99 14.86
CA ASN A 342 -8.81 -13.25 15.78
C ASN A 342 -8.77 -11.73 15.56
N GLY A 343 -8.00 -11.26 14.58
CA GLY A 343 -7.88 -9.84 14.28
C GLY A 343 -7.13 -9.02 15.33
N PHE A 344 -6.32 -9.64 16.17
CA PHE A 344 -5.53 -8.91 17.16
C PHE A 344 -4.63 -7.87 16.50
N PHE A 345 -4.60 -6.67 17.05
CA PHE A 345 -3.75 -5.58 16.63
C PHE A 345 -3.12 -4.91 17.85
N GLY A 346 -1.82 -5.04 17.98
CA GLY A 346 -1.09 -4.60 19.17
C GLY A 346 0.40 -4.61 18.93
N GLY A 347 1.20 -5.03 19.90
CA GLY A 347 2.63 -5.11 19.76
C GLY A 347 3.25 -6.30 20.47
N SER A 348 4.45 -6.66 20.03
CA SER A 348 5.26 -7.69 20.66
C SER A 348 6.72 -7.30 20.71
N GLY A 349 7.45 -7.92 21.63
CA GLY A 349 8.91 -7.78 21.71
C GLY A 349 9.57 -8.24 20.42
N VAL A 350 10.55 -7.46 19.97
CA VAL A 350 11.21 -7.63 18.66
C VAL A 350 11.92 -8.97 18.47
N ASN A 351 12.22 -9.66 19.56
CA ASN A 351 12.87 -10.98 19.58
C ASN A 351 11.88 -12.15 19.50
N SER A 352 10.61 -11.90 19.34
CA SER A 352 9.61 -12.95 19.06
C SER A 352 9.66 -13.32 17.59
N ALA A 353 9.37 -14.59 17.25
CA ALA A 353 9.35 -15.08 15.88
C ALA A 353 7.91 -15.09 15.34
N PHE A 354 7.60 -14.20 14.40
CA PHE A 354 6.28 -14.10 13.78
C PHE A 354 6.35 -14.09 12.25
N GLY A 355 5.19 -14.20 11.61
CA GLY A 355 5.07 -14.24 10.15
C GLY A 355 5.68 -13.02 9.46
N VAL A 356 6.38 -13.28 8.36
CA VAL A 356 6.95 -12.27 7.48
C VAL A 356 6.01 -12.09 6.30
N ARG A 357 5.35 -10.94 6.20
CA ARG A 357 4.39 -10.62 5.14
C ARG A 357 4.89 -9.48 4.28
N PRO A 358 5.61 -9.76 3.18
CA PRO A 358 6.25 -8.74 2.35
C PRO A 358 5.26 -7.77 1.72
N SER A 359 5.72 -6.55 1.53
CA SER A 359 5.09 -5.55 0.69
C SER A 359 6.09 -5.04 -0.33
N ILE A 360 5.58 -4.71 -1.53
CA ILE A 360 6.32 -4.05 -2.60
C ILE A 360 5.53 -2.84 -3.09
N SER A 361 6.18 -1.94 -3.79
CA SER A 361 5.52 -0.84 -4.50
C SER A 361 5.78 -0.99 -5.99
N LEU A 362 4.75 -0.85 -6.81
CA LEU A 362 4.87 -0.82 -8.26
C LEU A 362 4.99 0.62 -8.73
N LYS A 363 5.78 0.83 -9.79
CA LYS A 363 5.98 2.17 -10.38
C LYS A 363 4.67 2.75 -10.89
N SER A 364 4.53 4.06 -10.82
CA SER A 364 3.37 4.81 -11.31
C SER A 364 3.09 4.61 -12.80
N THR A 365 4.09 4.20 -13.58
CA THR A 365 3.98 3.91 -15.02
C THR A 365 3.50 2.50 -15.34
N THR A 366 3.27 1.65 -14.32
CA THR A 366 2.83 0.27 -14.51
C THR A 366 1.43 0.24 -15.10
N ASN A 367 1.22 -0.67 -16.07
CA ASN A 367 -0.10 -0.93 -16.66
C ASN A 367 -0.56 -2.33 -16.30
N VAL A 368 -1.87 -2.53 -16.32
CA VAL A 368 -2.50 -3.81 -15.96
C VAL A 368 -3.64 -4.16 -16.89
N THR A 369 -4.02 -5.44 -16.86
CA THR A 369 -5.30 -5.96 -17.35
C THR A 369 -6.03 -6.64 -16.19
N GLY A 370 -7.30 -7.01 -16.35
CA GLY A 370 -8.10 -7.69 -15.31
C GLY A 370 -8.99 -6.73 -14.52
N GLU A 371 -9.69 -7.28 -13.54
CA GLU A 371 -10.77 -6.59 -12.80
C GLU A 371 -10.48 -6.52 -11.29
N GLY A 372 -9.40 -7.14 -10.83
CA GLY A 372 -8.98 -7.15 -9.43
C GLY A 372 -9.73 -8.11 -8.53
N THR A 373 -10.59 -8.98 -9.06
CA THR A 373 -11.24 -10.04 -8.27
C THR A 373 -10.33 -11.27 -8.13
N SER A 374 -10.63 -12.19 -7.22
CA SER A 374 -9.84 -13.43 -7.05
C SER A 374 -9.87 -14.33 -8.29
N SER A 375 -10.96 -14.31 -9.05
CA SER A 375 -11.11 -15.08 -10.31
C SER A 375 -10.52 -14.35 -11.52
N PHE A 376 -10.48 -13.02 -11.50
CA PHE A 376 -9.94 -12.16 -12.55
C PHE A 376 -9.05 -11.08 -11.92
N PRO A 377 -7.90 -11.47 -11.32
CA PRO A 377 -6.99 -10.51 -10.67
C PRO A 377 -6.42 -9.52 -11.68
N PHE A 378 -5.91 -8.41 -11.20
CA PHE A 378 -5.08 -7.55 -12.03
C PHE A 378 -3.79 -8.29 -12.40
N ILE A 379 -3.47 -8.32 -13.70
CA ILE A 379 -2.23 -8.91 -14.24
C ILE A 379 -1.33 -7.77 -14.66
N ILE A 380 -0.11 -7.75 -14.15
CA ILE A 380 0.88 -6.71 -14.46
C ILE A 380 1.42 -6.90 -15.87
N SER A 381 1.41 -5.84 -16.68
CA SER A 381 2.05 -5.82 -17.99
C SER A 381 3.57 -5.58 -17.82
N MET A 382 4.38 -6.49 -18.37
CA MET A 382 5.85 -6.49 -18.30
C MET A 382 6.45 -5.88 -19.57
#